data_25d4b3d78711af9a525185988c0cbd3b
#
_entry.id   25d4b3d78711af9a525185988c0cbd3b
#
_cell.length_a   1.000
_cell.length_b   1.000
_cell.length_c   1.000
_cell.angle_alpha   90.00
_cell.angle_beta   90.00
_cell.angle_gamma   90.00
#
_symmetry.space_group_name_H-M   'P 1'
#
loop_
_entity.id
_entity.type
_entity.pdbx_description
1 polymer ?
#
loop_
_entity_poly.entity_id
_entity_poly.type
_entity_poly.pdbx_seq_one_letter_code
_entity_poly.pdbx_strand_id
1 'polypeptide(L)'
;MTLPVLHAEDARIAVDDVVAIEQLTVRTRGDRVLCAGDTEVLFAALTGVPLRSRSRLVAEDDMPGEASLIAGSLFVAGHDVGTGDHFGVVGAAPVDVPLPAKMTALEYVTWSARLAGQSPAIARELAMSALEQVGLVGAYKRDVSTLDVAGRRVLALAHAASADPDVIIVELPLAGLEAGPAAFVMNAISRVTEKRKAIFSVRKMDPGTPEGNLALGASDVLVFASGSLVMEATPEELFASVRVYGVTIRKNAGAFRDELEARGAVVRGGPLRMSVTLPEEATTKEILAAASKARAPIVEMFPIVGGSA
;
A
#
# COMPACT_ATOMS: atom_id res chain seq x y z
N MET A 1 2.37 13.66 -23.73
CA MET A 1 2.80 12.49 -22.93
C MET A 1 2.14 12.62 -21.57
N THR A 2 1.41 11.62 -21.14
CA THR A 2 0.82 11.57 -19.78
C THR A 2 1.95 11.37 -18.77
N LEU A 3 1.94 12.17 -17.69
CA LEU A 3 2.90 11.99 -16.60
C LEU A 3 2.60 10.68 -15.86
N PRO A 4 3.63 9.88 -15.49
CA PRO A 4 3.44 8.67 -14.71
C PRO A 4 2.79 9.00 -13.35
N VAL A 5 2.01 8.06 -12.82
CA VAL A 5 1.40 8.23 -11.50
C VAL A 5 2.46 8.16 -10.41
N LEU A 6 3.39 7.22 -10.53
CA LEU A 6 4.54 7.08 -9.66
C LEU A 6 5.82 7.02 -10.50
N HIS A 7 6.79 7.85 -10.17
CA HIS A 7 8.11 7.86 -10.79
C HIS A 7 9.17 8.05 -9.72
N ALA A 8 10.16 7.18 -9.70
CA ALA A 8 11.29 7.25 -8.80
C ALA A 8 12.58 6.95 -9.55
N GLU A 9 13.65 7.69 -9.26
CA GLU A 9 15.00 7.46 -9.76
C GLU A 9 15.96 7.41 -8.57
N ASP A 10 16.51 6.22 -8.31
CA ASP A 10 17.43 5.93 -7.21
C ASP A 10 16.96 6.49 -5.85
N ALA A 11 15.64 6.51 -5.65
CA ALA A 11 15.04 7.05 -4.44
C ALA A 11 15.39 6.20 -3.23
N ARG A 12 15.87 6.85 -2.17
CA ARG A 12 16.18 6.26 -0.88
C ARG A 12 15.28 6.87 0.18
N ILE A 13 14.59 6.03 0.93
CA ILE A 13 13.63 6.46 1.95
C ILE A 13 14.09 5.94 3.30
N ALA A 14 14.15 6.83 4.28
CA ALA A 14 14.43 6.50 5.67
C ALA A 14 13.17 6.69 6.53
N VAL A 15 13.12 5.95 7.63
CA VAL A 15 12.17 6.15 8.73
C VAL A 15 13.00 6.60 9.91
N ASP A 16 12.75 7.79 10.38
CA ASP A 16 13.63 8.51 11.29
C ASP A 16 15.06 8.51 10.73
N ASP A 17 16.05 7.99 11.25
CA ASP A 17 17.41 7.97 10.71
C ASP A 17 17.80 6.60 10.11
N VAL A 18 16.85 5.67 9.99
CA VAL A 18 17.12 4.31 9.50
C VAL A 18 16.65 4.15 8.06
N VAL A 19 17.57 3.82 7.15
CA VAL A 19 17.22 3.53 5.76
C VAL A 19 16.33 2.29 5.69
N ALA A 20 15.12 2.47 5.17
CA ALA A 20 14.11 1.42 5.07
C ALA A 20 13.88 0.98 3.60
N ILE A 21 14.06 1.89 2.64
CA ILE A 21 14.13 1.57 1.21
C ILE A 21 15.48 2.08 0.70
N GLU A 22 16.37 1.16 0.31
CA GLU A 22 17.74 1.52 -0.09
C GLU A 22 17.83 2.07 -1.51
N GLN A 23 17.00 1.55 -2.41
CA GLN A 23 16.97 1.99 -3.81
C GLN A 23 15.61 1.66 -4.43
N LEU A 24 14.94 2.69 -4.91
CA LEU A 24 13.72 2.56 -5.68
C LEU A 24 13.90 3.27 -7.02
N THR A 25 13.84 2.50 -8.11
CA THR A 25 13.78 3.04 -9.46
C THR A 25 12.59 2.42 -10.15
N VAL A 26 11.60 3.23 -10.52
CA VAL A 26 10.33 2.78 -11.13
C VAL A 26 9.72 3.91 -11.95
N ARG A 27 9.04 3.56 -13.04
CA ARG A 27 8.24 4.49 -13.83
C ARG A 27 6.97 3.79 -14.29
N THR A 28 5.86 4.10 -13.65
CA THR A 28 4.55 3.52 -14.00
C THR A 28 4.02 4.06 -15.32
N ARG A 29 3.21 3.24 -16.00
CA ARG A 29 2.70 3.51 -17.37
C ARG A 29 1.28 4.01 -17.38
N GLY A 30 0.45 3.50 -16.46
CA GLY A 30 -0.97 3.78 -16.43
C GLY A 30 -1.43 4.60 -15.22
N ASP A 31 -2.75 4.73 -15.10
CA ASP A 31 -3.37 5.61 -14.10
C ASP A 31 -3.71 4.90 -12.78
N ARG A 32 -3.55 3.58 -12.71
CA ARG A 32 -3.87 2.77 -11.53
C ARG A 32 -2.70 1.88 -11.17
N VAL A 33 -2.07 2.15 -10.07
CA VAL A 33 -0.89 1.43 -9.59
C VAL A 33 -1.25 0.64 -8.33
N LEU A 34 -0.93 -0.65 -8.32
CA LEU A 34 -1.02 -1.47 -7.13
C LEU A 34 0.37 -1.78 -6.59
N CYS A 35 0.58 -1.51 -5.32
CA CYS A 35 1.79 -1.86 -4.58
C CYS A 35 1.47 -3.01 -3.63
N ALA A 36 2.20 -4.12 -3.71
CA ALA A 36 1.98 -5.30 -2.88
C ALA A 36 3.17 -5.59 -1.97
N GLY A 37 2.93 -6.21 -0.83
CA GLY A 37 3.95 -6.61 0.14
C GLY A 37 4.27 -5.53 1.17
N ASP A 38 5.57 -5.28 1.42
CA ASP A 38 6.06 -4.36 2.46
C ASP A 38 6.02 -2.90 1.95
N THR A 39 4.85 -2.33 1.88
CA THR A 39 4.59 -1.01 1.24
C THR A 39 4.46 0.14 2.21
N GLU A 40 4.46 -0.12 3.52
CA GLU A 40 4.13 0.86 4.56
C GLU A 40 5.02 2.09 4.53
N VAL A 41 6.32 1.90 4.33
CA VAL A 41 7.31 3.00 4.29
C VAL A 41 7.09 3.89 3.06
N LEU A 42 6.87 3.26 1.90
CA LEU A 42 6.55 4.01 0.67
C LEU A 42 5.27 4.83 0.85
N PHE A 43 4.21 4.23 1.39
CA PHE A 43 2.93 4.91 1.59
C PHE A 43 3.02 6.03 2.62
N ALA A 44 3.81 5.86 3.68
CA ALA A 44 4.09 6.94 4.63
C ALA A 44 4.80 8.13 3.95
N ALA A 45 5.80 7.86 3.12
CA ALA A 45 6.50 8.91 2.36
C ALA A 45 5.58 9.63 1.35
N LEU A 46 4.70 8.87 0.67
CA LEU A 46 3.75 9.43 -0.31
C LEU A 46 2.60 10.22 0.30
N THR A 47 2.23 9.94 1.54
CA THR A 47 1.04 10.53 2.18
C THR A 47 1.36 11.48 3.32
N GLY A 48 2.60 11.47 3.82
CA GLY A 48 3.00 12.18 5.04
C GLY A 48 2.34 11.64 6.32
N VAL A 49 1.66 10.49 6.23
CA VAL A 49 1.05 9.85 7.40
C VAL A 49 2.10 9.02 8.13
N PRO A 50 2.40 9.33 9.41
CA PRO A 50 3.43 8.64 10.14
C PRO A 50 3.18 7.13 10.27
N LEU A 51 4.25 6.36 10.24
CA LEU A 51 4.23 4.92 10.50
C LEU A 51 3.87 4.70 11.98
N ARG A 52 2.77 4.04 12.24
CA ARG A 52 2.42 3.61 13.59
C ARG A 52 3.17 2.33 13.91
N SER A 53 3.81 2.27 15.08
CA SER A 53 4.36 1.02 15.60
C SER A 53 3.25 -0.03 15.63
N ARG A 54 3.38 -1.07 14.81
CA ARG A 54 2.42 -2.19 14.73
C ARG A 54 2.67 -3.25 15.82
N SER A 55 3.72 -3.08 16.61
CA SER A 55 4.04 -3.99 17.70
C SER A 55 3.31 -3.56 18.96
N ARG A 56 2.26 -4.30 19.34
CA ARG A 56 1.61 -4.18 20.66
C ARG A 56 2.53 -4.54 21.83
N LEU A 57 3.79 -4.86 21.55
CA LEU A 57 4.81 -5.27 22.52
C LEU A 57 5.89 -4.21 22.75
N VAL A 58 5.82 -3.08 22.06
CA VAL A 58 6.75 -1.96 22.27
C VAL A 58 6.07 -0.92 23.14
N ALA A 59 6.82 -0.44 24.12
CA ALA A 59 6.37 0.45 25.20
C ALA A 59 5.71 1.75 24.67
N GLU A 60 4.89 2.38 25.51
CA GLU A 60 4.12 3.59 25.25
C GLU A 60 4.93 4.82 24.78
N ASP A 61 6.26 4.72 24.71
CA ASP A 61 7.18 5.81 24.34
C ASP A 61 7.63 5.84 22.89
N ASP A 62 7.20 4.88 22.03
CA ASP A 62 7.55 4.91 20.61
C ASP A 62 6.69 5.93 19.85
N MET A 63 7.28 7.09 19.60
CA MET A 63 6.75 8.05 18.63
C MET A 63 6.59 7.37 17.27
N PRO A 64 5.48 7.64 16.56
CA PRO A 64 5.31 7.11 15.21
C PRO A 64 6.42 7.66 14.32
N GLY A 65 7.16 6.76 13.64
CA GLY A 65 8.26 7.14 12.76
C GLY A 65 7.80 7.91 11.52
N GLU A 66 8.55 8.92 11.13
CA GLU A 66 8.30 9.68 9.90
C GLU A 66 9.15 9.16 8.76
N ALA A 67 8.51 8.87 7.62
CA ALA A 67 9.20 8.47 6.41
C ALA A 67 9.59 9.69 5.59
N SER A 68 10.86 9.77 5.17
CA SER A 68 11.40 10.88 4.39
C SER A 68 12.28 10.40 3.24
N LEU A 69 12.21 11.11 2.11
CA LEU A 69 13.13 10.91 0.99
C LEU A 69 14.49 11.54 1.37
N ILE A 70 15.54 10.73 1.44
CA ILE A 70 16.88 11.16 1.84
C ILE A 70 17.88 11.25 0.68
N ALA A 71 17.58 10.59 -0.45
CA ALA A 71 18.38 10.67 -1.69
C ALA A 71 17.54 10.25 -2.90
N GLY A 72 18.03 10.59 -4.10
CA GLY A 72 17.34 10.33 -5.36
C GLY A 72 16.14 11.24 -5.58
N SER A 73 15.19 10.80 -6.39
CA SER A 73 13.97 11.55 -6.67
C SER A 73 12.74 10.65 -6.63
N LEU A 74 11.62 11.19 -6.15
CA LEU A 74 10.34 10.51 -6.08
C LEU A 74 9.23 11.49 -6.43
N PHE A 75 8.40 11.14 -7.41
CA PHE A 75 7.32 11.98 -7.90
C PHE A 75 5.99 11.24 -7.90
N VAL A 76 4.92 11.95 -7.56
CA VAL A 76 3.53 11.52 -7.73
C VAL A 76 2.86 12.44 -8.75
N ALA A 77 2.41 11.88 -9.87
CA ALA A 77 1.81 12.61 -10.98
C ALA A 77 2.65 13.82 -11.46
N GLY A 78 3.98 13.73 -11.32
CA GLY A 78 4.93 14.78 -11.70
C GLY A 78 5.26 15.79 -10.60
N HIS A 79 4.66 15.67 -9.40
CA HIS A 79 4.94 16.52 -8.24
C HIS A 79 5.96 15.85 -7.31
N ASP A 80 6.96 16.62 -6.89
CA ASP A 80 8.07 16.11 -6.09
C ASP A 80 7.66 15.82 -4.65
N VAL A 81 7.94 14.59 -4.21
CA VAL A 81 7.70 14.15 -2.84
C VAL A 81 8.70 14.78 -1.87
N GLY A 82 9.96 14.93 -2.29
CA GLY A 82 11.02 15.47 -1.45
C GLY A 82 10.81 16.94 -1.05
N THR A 83 10.14 17.74 -1.89
CA THR A 83 9.74 19.12 -1.58
C THR A 83 8.39 19.25 -0.90
N GLY A 84 7.58 18.20 -0.90
CA GLY A 84 6.21 18.21 -0.41
C GLY A 84 5.19 18.79 -1.41
N ASP A 85 5.58 19.13 -2.63
CA ASP A 85 4.66 19.70 -3.65
C ASP A 85 3.50 18.76 -4.01
N HIS A 86 3.70 17.45 -3.85
CA HIS A 86 2.68 16.43 -4.10
C HIS A 86 1.47 16.51 -3.15
N PHE A 87 1.60 17.09 -1.95
CA PHE A 87 0.48 17.19 -1.00
C PHE A 87 -0.69 18.05 -1.54
N GLY A 88 -0.42 18.95 -2.49
CA GLY A 88 -1.47 19.73 -3.14
C GLY A 88 -2.36 18.95 -4.10
N VAL A 89 -1.93 17.76 -4.54
CA VAL A 89 -2.61 16.96 -5.58
C VAL A 89 -2.99 15.55 -5.12
N VAL A 90 -2.60 15.16 -3.91
CA VAL A 90 -2.82 13.83 -3.35
C VAL A 90 -3.94 13.85 -2.29
N GLY A 91 -4.88 12.93 -2.43
CA GLY A 91 -5.83 12.58 -1.37
C GLY A 91 -5.45 11.24 -0.73
N ALA A 92 -5.18 11.21 0.57
CA ALA A 92 -4.76 10.02 1.29
C ALA A 92 -5.92 9.35 2.04
N ALA A 93 -6.06 8.03 1.85
CA ALA A 93 -6.97 7.17 2.60
C ALA A 93 -6.15 6.09 3.33
N PRO A 94 -5.57 6.40 4.50
CA PRO A 94 -4.77 5.45 5.26
C PRO A 94 -5.61 4.34 5.88
N VAL A 95 -4.96 3.22 6.20
CA VAL A 95 -5.62 2.03 6.76
C VAL A 95 -6.27 2.29 8.11
N ASP A 96 -5.62 3.04 8.97
CA ASP A 96 -6.10 3.40 10.30
C ASP A 96 -6.10 4.92 10.46
N VAL A 97 -7.30 5.49 10.40
CA VAL A 97 -7.51 6.92 10.62
C VAL A 97 -7.89 7.13 12.10
N PRO A 98 -7.18 8.00 12.84
CA PRO A 98 -7.66 8.42 14.14
C PRO A 98 -8.93 9.25 13.96
N LEU A 99 -10.07 8.68 14.31
CA LEU A 99 -11.36 9.35 14.21
C LEU A 99 -11.62 10.15 15.48
N PRO A 100 -11.94 11.43 15.37
CA PRO A 100 -12.26 12.27 16.51
C PRO A 100 -13.58 11.79 17.15
N ALA A 101 -13.62 11.74 18.47
CA ALA A 101 -14.86 11.47 19.19
C ALA A 101 -15.89 12.61 18.98
N LYS A 102 -17.16 12.23 18.86
CA LYS A 102 -18.29 13.18 18.75
C LYS A 102 -18.35 14.03 17.48
N MET A 103 -17.72 13.58 16.40
CA MET A 103 -17.78 14.22 15.10
C MET A 103 -18.65 13.38 14.16
N THR A 104 -19.56 14.00 13.42
CA THR A 104 -20.35 13.31 12.40
C THR A 104 -19.53 13.08 11.15
N ALA A 105 -19.93 12.11 10.31
CA ALA A 105 -19.25 11.85 9.05
C ALA A 105 -19.20 13.11 8.14
N LEU A 106 -20.28 13.88 8.10
CA LEU A 106 -20.31 15.11 7.31
C LEU A 106 -19.36 16.18 7.88
N GLU A 107 -19.33 16.36 9.20
CA GLU A 107 -18.41 17.31 9.84
C GLU A 107 -16.95 16.92 9.60
N TYR A 108 -16.63 15.63 9.74
CA TYR A 108 -15.28 15.10 9.53
C TYR A 108 -14.79 15.36 8.10
N VAL A 109 -15.60 15.02 7.08
CA VAL A 109 -15.21 15.23 5.68
C VAL A 109 -15.23 16.72 5.30
N THR A 110 -16.16 17.52 5.87
CA THR A 110 -16.14 18.98 5.70
C THR A 110 -14.87 19.59 6.27
N TRP A 111 -14.45 19.14 7.45
CA TRP A 111 -13.21 19.61 8.08
C TRP A 111 -11.98 19.30 7.20
N SER A 112 -11.92 18.11 6.60
CA SER A 112 -10.87 17.76 5.64
C SER A 112 -10.80 18.73 4.46
N ALA A 113 -11.91 18.98 3.79
CA ALA A 113 -11.97 19.94 2.68
C ALA A 113 -11.58 21.37 3.11
N ARG A 114 -11.89 21.75 4.36
CA ARG A 114 -11.48 23.02 4.96
C ARG A 114 -9.97 23.11 5.15
N LEU A 115 -9.33 22.05 5.62
CA LEU A 115 -7.86 21.96 5.76
C LEU A 115 -7.16 22.03 4.40
N ALA A 116 -7.80 21.54 3.34
CA ALA A 116 -7.33 21.69 1.97
C ALA A 116 -7.57 23.10 1.38
N GLY A 117 -7.97 24.09 2.20
CA GLY A 117 -8.09 25.49 1.80
C GLY A 117 -9.47 25.90 1.26
N GLN A 118 -10.46 25.00 1.27
CA GLN A 118 -11.80 25.32 0.74
C GLN A 118 -12.59 26.28 1.67
N SER A 119 -13.42 27.15 1.09
CA SER A 119 -14.34 27.98 1.87
C SER A 119 -15.38 27.12 2.61
N PRO A 120 -16.00 27.60 3.70
CA PRO A 120 -16.99 26.81 4.46
C PRO A 120 -18.14 26.24 3.64
N ALA A 121 -18.67 27.03 2.70
CA ALA A 121 -19.80 26.63 1.84
C ALA A 121 -19.33 25.52 0.86
N ILE A 122 -18.24 25.76 0.13
CA ILE A 122 -17.66 24.82 -0.84
C ILE A 122 -17.23 23.51 -0.12
N ALA A 123 -16.58 23.62 1.03
CA ALA A 123 -16.14 22.45 1.78
C ALA A 123 -17.32 21.54 2.17
N ARG A 124 -18.47 22.11 2.54
CA ARG A 124 -19.66 21.32 2.86
C ARG A 124 -20.26 20.65 1.62
N GLU A 125 -20.31 21.32 0.48
CA GLU A 125 -20.80 20.76 -0.78
C GLU A 125 -19.90 19.61 -1.25
N LEU A 126 -18.58 19.80 -1.23
CA LEU A 126 -17.59 18.76 -1.57
C LEU A 126 -17.70 17.56 -0.62
N ALA A 127 -17.87 17.79 0.69
CA ALA A 127 -18.05 16.72 1.66
C ALA A 127 -19.33 15.91 1.41
N MET A 128 -20.43 16.55 1.10
CA MET A 128 -21.68 15.86 0.75
C MET A 128 -21.50 15.03 -0.52
N SER A 129 -20.93 15.60 -1.56
CA SER A 129 -20.64 14.91 -2.81
C SER A 129 -19.70 13.71 -2.60
N ALA A 130 -18.63 13.86 -1.83
CA ALA A 130 -17.69 12.78 -1.52
C ALA A 130 -18.38 11.64 -0.76
N LEU A 131 -19.20 11.95 0.25
CA LEU A 131 -19.97 10.94 1.01
C LEU A 131 -21.02 10.23 0.14
N GLU A 132 -21.65 10.94 -0.80
CA GLU A 132 -22.55 10.34 -1.79
C GLU A 132 -21.81 9.38 -2.72
N GLN A 133 -20.67 9.82 -3.24
CA GLN A 133 -19.83 9.04 -4.14
C GLN A 133 -19.43 7.71 -3.51
N VAL A 134 -19.07 7.68 -2.23
CA VAL A 134 -18.70 6.45 -1.53
C VAL A 134 -19.89 5.66 -0.96
N GLY A 135 -21.13 6.15 -1.08
CA GLY A 135 -22.33 5.46 -0.61
C GLY A 135 -22.64 5.61 0.88
N LEU A 136 -22.14 6.67 1.53
CA LEU A 136 -22.39 7.00 2.94
C LEU A 136 -23.48 8.06 3.18
N VAL A 137 -24.42 8.25 2.24
CA VAL A 137 -25.52 9.23 2.35
C VAL A 137 -26.30 9.07 3.65
N GLY A 138 -26.63 7.83 4.03
CA GLY A 138 -27.37 7.56 5.27
C GLY A 138 -26.57 7.78 6.56
N ALA A 139 -25.27 8.06 6.45
CA ALA A 139 -24.38 8.24 7.59
C ALA A 139 -24.00 9.70 7.87
N TYR A 140 -24.53 10.68 7.15
CA TYR A 140 -24.15 12.09 7.30
C TYR A 140 -24.13 12.60 8.75
N LYS A 141 -25.17 12.25 9.53
CA LYS A 141 -25.33 12.64 10.92
C LYS A 141 -24.83 11.59 11.92
N ARG A 142 -24.24 10.51 11.42
CA ARG A 142 -23.76 9.42 12.27
C ARG A 142 -22.39 9.77 12.83
N ASP A 143 -22.18 9.52 14.11
CA ASP A 143 -20.88 9.68 14.76
C ASP A 143 -19.88 8.72 14.12
N VAL A 144 -18.71 9.26 13.71
CA VAL A 144 -17.68 8.49 13.03
C VAL A 144 -17.11 7.35 13.89
N SER A 145 -17.14 7.51 15.22
CA SER A 145 -16.69 6.48 16.16
C SER A 145 -17.57 5.22 16.15
N THR A 146 -18.83 5.35 15.69
CA THR A 146 -19.79 4.24 15.63
C THR A 146 -19.77 3.46 14.33
N LEU A 147 -18.94 3.87 13.36
CA LEU A 147 -18.76 3.16 12.11
C LEU A 147 -17.98 1.85 12.34
N ASP A 148 -18.41 0.79 11.67
CA ASP A 148 -17.65 -0.46 11.58
C ASP A 148 -16.37 -0.28 10.74
N VAL A 149 -15.55 -1.32 10.63
CA VAL A 149 -14.27 -1.26 9.92
C VAL A 149 -14.45 -0.85 8.46
N ALA A 150 -15.43 -1.43 7.76
CA ALA A 150 -15.70 -1.10 6.35
C ALA A 150 -16.19 0.35 6.21
N GLY A 151 -17.09 0.81 7.08
CA GLY A 151 -17.55 2.19 7.11
C GLY A 151 -16.42 3.20 7.36
N ARG A 152 -15.45 2.86 8.21
CA ARG A 152 -14.24 3.71 8.44
C ARG A 152 -13.35 3.76 7.22
N ARG A 153 -13.13 2.64 6.50
CA ARG A 153 -12.39 2.61 5.24
C ARG A 153 -13.04 3.48 4.18
N VAL A 154 -14.37 3.36 4.05
CA VAL A 154 -15.14 4.15 3.09
C VAL A 154 -15.17 5.64 3.49
N LEU A 155 -15.21 5.96 4.78
CA LEU A 155 -15.09 7.34 5.26
C LEU A 155 -13.70 7.93 4.93
N ALA A 156 -12.62 7.13 5.05
CA ALA A 156 -11.28 7.57 4.65
C ALA A 156 -11.20 7.86 3.14
N LEU A 157 -11.89 7.09 2.30
CA LEU A 157 -12.01 7.39 0.87
C LEU A 157 -12.77 8.70 0.61
N ALA A 158 -13.87 8.97 1.33
CA ALA A 158 -14.59 10.23 1.24
C ALA A 158 -13.71 11.42 1.67
N HIS A 159 -12.96 11.25 2.77
CA HIS A 159 -11.95 12.22 3.22
C HIS A 159 -10.94 12.52 2.13
N ALA A 160 -10.31 11.48 1.56
CA ALA A 160 -9.33 11.61 0.49
C ALA A 160 -9.88 12.33 -0.74
N ALA A 161 -11.15 12.07 -1.10
CA ALA A 161 -11.79 12.64 -2.29
C ALA A 161 -12.31 14.06 -2.09
N SER A 162 -12.49 14.53 -0.84
CA SER A 162 -13.20 15.76 -0.51
C SER A 162 -12.50 17.04 -0.98
N ALA A 163 -11.21 16.99 -1.26
CA ALA A 163 -10.43 18.12 -1.79
C ALA A 163 -10.33 18.10 -3.32
N ASP A 164 -10.99 17.15 -3.98
CA ASP A 164 -10.92 16.89 -5.42
C ASP A 164 -9.47 16.71 -5.95
N PRO A 165 -8.69 15.80 -5.36
CA PRO A 165 -7.30 15.61 -5.73
C PRO A 165 -7.15 14.91 -7.09
N ASP A 166 -5.99 15.08 -7.75
CA ASP A 166 -5.63 14.40 -8.99
C ASP A 166 -5.33 12.91 -8.76
N VAL A 167 -4.77 12.58 -7.59
CA VAL A 167 -4.36 11.22 -7.23
C VAL A 167 -4.96 10.82 -5.88
N ILE A 168 -5.55 9.63 -5.83
CA ILE A 168 -6.01 9.01 -4.58
C ILE A 168 -5.02 7.91 -4.18
N ILE A 169 -4.47 8.01 -2.98
CA ILE A 169 -3.59 6.99 -2.40
C ILE A 169 -4.36 6.24 -1.31
N VAL A 170 -4.53 4.93 -1.47
CA VAL A 170 -5.35 4.09 -0.60
C VAL A 170 -4.51 2.98 0.02
N GLU A 171 -4.32 3.05 1.33
CA GLU A 171 -3.51 2.08 2.06
C GLU A 171 -4.36 0.93 2.57
N LEU A 172 -4.02 -0.30 2.16
CA LEU A 172 -4.59 -1.56 2.65
C LEU A 172 -6.13 -1.55 2.79
N PRO A 173 -6.88 -1.11 1.75
CA PRO A 173 -8.32 -0.84 1.87
C PRO A 173 -9.14 -2.06 2.28
N LEU A 174 -8.68 -3.25 1.93
CA LEU A 174 -9.42 -4.51 2.11
C LEU A 174 -8.89 -5.36 3.28
N ALA A 175 -7.81 -4.93 3.92
CA ALA A 175 -7.16 -5.71 4.98
C ALA A 175 -8.12 -6.04 6.14
N GLY A 176 -8.26 -7.33 6.43
CA GLY A 176 -9.08 -7.83 7.53
C GLY A 176 -10.60 -7.75 7.31
N LEU A 177 -11.05 -7.49 6.07
CA LEU A 177 -12.47 -7.48 5.73
C LEU A 177 -12.92 -8.85 5.19
N GLU A 178 -14.12 -9.25 5.59
CA GLU A 178 -14.84 -10.38 4.98
C GLU A 178 -15.41 -9.98 3.61
N ALA A 179 -15.86 -10.96 2.82
CA ALA A 179 -16.30 -10.77 1.44
C ALA A 179 -17.37 -9.68 1.25
N GLY A 180 -18.39 -9.64 2.12
CA GLY A 180 -19.46 -8.64 2.03
C GLY A 180 -18.97 -7.21 2.28
N PRO A 181 -18.36 -6.91 3.44
CA PRO A 181 -17.70 -5.62 3.73
C PRO A 181 -16.64 -5.24 2.68
N ALA A 182 -15.84 -6.19 2.20
CA ALA A 182 -14.85 -5.94 1.15
C ALA A 182 -15.50 -5.48 -0.16
N ALA A 183 -16.61 -6.10 -0.57
CA ALA A 183 -17.35 -5.68 -1.76
C ALA A 183 -17.89 -4.25 -1.64
N PHE A 184 -18.35 -3.82 -0.46
CA PHE A 184 -18.78 -2.45 -0.21
C PHE A 184 -17.63 -1.46 -0.38
N VAL A 185 -16.45 -1.75 0.20
CA VAL A 185 -15.24 -0.92 0.05
C VAL A 185 -14.76 -0.88 -1.40
N MET A 186 -14.74 -2.02 -2.11
CA MET A 186 -14.38 -2.09 -3.53
C MET A 186 -15.27 -1.22 -4.41
N ASN A 187 -16.59 -1.22 -4.16
CA ASN A 187 -17.53 -0.35 -4.87
C ASN A 187 -17.25 1.14 -4.61
N ALA A 188 -16.91 1.51 -3.38
CA ALA A 188 -16.52 2.88 -3.04
C ALA A 188 -15.22 3.29 -3.74
N ILE A 189 -14.19 2.42 -3.72
CA ILE A 189 -12.93 2.62 -4.45
C ILE A 189 -13.21 2.86 -5.93
N SER A 190 -13.97 1.99 -6.57
CA SER A 190 -14.28 2.09 -8.00
C SER A 190 -14.88 3.45 -8.36
N ARG A 191 -15.86 3.93 -7.59
CA ARG A 191 -16.52 5.21 -7.81
C ARG A 191 -15.58 6.40 -7.60
N VAL A 192 -14.78 6.38 -6.53
CA VAL A 192 -13.88 7.49 -6.19
C VAL A 192 -12.74 7.61 -7.20
N THR A 193 -12.28 6.48 -7.75
CA THR A 193 -11.12 6.45 -8.66
C THR A 193 -11.49 6.37 -10.14
N GLU A 194 -12.78 6.44 -10.49
CA GLU A 194 -13.25 6.31 -11.89
C GLU A 194 -12.60 7.32 -12.83
N LYS A 195 -12.41 8.56 -12.34
CA LYS A 195 -11.86 9.68 -13.13
C LYS A 195 -10.55 10.23 -12.56
N ARG A 196 -9.93 9.51 -11.65
CA ARG A 196 -8.71 9.93 -10.95
C ARG A 196 -7.63 8.87 -11.07
N LYS A 197 -6.40 9.32 -11.03
CA LYS A 197 -5.26 8.43 -10.83
C LYS A 197 -5.31 7.83 -9.43
N ALA A 198 -4.79 6.60 -9.27
CA ALA A 198 -4.84 5.94 -7.97
C ALA A 198 -3.61 5.08 -7.71
N ILE A 199 -3.17 5.07 -6.45
CA ILE A 199 -2.16 4.15 -5.93
C ILE A 199 -2.79 3.37 -4.78
N PHE A 200 -2.75 2.04 -4.86
CA PHE A 200 -3.30 1.14 -3.85
C PHE A 200 -2.20 0.34 -3.18
N SER A 201 -2.37 -0.03 -1.92
CA SER A 201 -1.55 -1.08 -1.33
C SER A 201 -2.37 -2.30 -0.93
N VAL A 202 -1.74 -3.46 -1.04
CA VAL A 202 -2.23 -4.73 -0.52
C VAL A 202 -1.07 -5.51 0.10
N ARG A 203 -1.34 -6.39 1.06
CA ARG A 203 -0.29 -7.24 1.62
C ARG A 203 0.03 -8.43 0.74
N LYS A 204 -0.99 -8.98 0.11
CA LYS A 204 -0.89 -10.15 -0.77
C LYS A 204 -1.97 -10.08 -1.84
N MET A 205 -1.75 -10.79 -2.93
CA MET A 205 -2.65 -10.84 -4.07
C MET A 205 -2.88 -12.29 -4.45
N ASP A 206 -3.97 -12.87 -3.95
CA ASP A 206 -4.37 -14.22 -4.36
C ASP A 206 -5.49 -14.11 -5.40
N PRO A 207 -5.44 -14.87 -6.52
CA PRO A 207 -6.52 -14.91 -7.50
C PRO A 207 -7.86 -15.27 -6.84
N GLY A 208 -8.92 -14.56 -7.23
CA GLY A 208 -10.27 -14.79 -6.68
C GLY A 208 -10.54 -14.12 -5.33
N THR A 209 -9.56 -13.48 -4.71
CA THR A 209 -9.78 -12.64 -3.53
C THR A 209 -10.13 -11.21 -3.92
N PRO A 210 -10.73 -10.41 -3.02
CA PRO A 210 -10.95 -8.98 -3.27
C PRO A 210 -9.67 -8.21 -3.61
N GLU A 211 -8.54 -8.53 -2.97
CA GLU A 211 -7.24 -7.95 -3.25
C GLU A 211 -6.71 -8.36 -4.64
N GLY A 212 -6.92 -9.62 -5.04
CA GLY A 212 -6.60 -10.09 -6.39
C GLY A 212 -7.44 -9.38 -7.46
N ASN A 213 -8.73 -9.15 -7.19
CA ASN A 213 -9.61 -8.38 -8.08
C ASN A 213 -9.19 -6.91 -8.17
N LEU A 214 -8.71 -6.30 -7.08
CA LEU A 214 -8.14 -4.96 -7.11
C LEU A 214 -6.88 -4.92 -7.98
N ALA A 215 -6.04 -5.95 -7.91
CA ALA A 215 -4.85 -6.09 -8.72
C ALA A 215 -5.17 -6.23 -10.21
N LEU A 216 -6.18 -7.03 -10.57
CA LEU A 216 -6.65 -7.16 -11.96
C LEU A 216 -7.15 -5.84 -12.56
N GLY A 217 -7.62 -4.92 -11.73
CA GLY A 217 -8.05 -3.57 -12.15
C GLY A 217 -6.92 -2.54 -12.20
N ALA A 218 -5.69 -2.90 -11.88
CA ALA A 218 -4.53 -2.03 -11.96
C ALA A 218 -3.94 -2.02 -13.39
N SER A 219 -3.18 -0.99 -13.72
CA SER A 219 -2.36 -0.93 -14.95
C SER A 219 -0.94 -1.39 -14.70
N ASP A 220 -0.44 -1.15 -13.50
CA ASP A 220 0.89 -1.53 -13.06
C ASP A 220 0.81 -2.16 -11.68
N VAL A 221 1.56 -3.24 -11.47
CA VAL A 221 1.71 -3.90 -10.17
C VAL A 221 3.17 -3.89 -9.77
N LEU A 222 3.43 -3.32 -8.60
CA LEU A 222 4.74 -3.19 -7.99
C LEU A 222 4.78 -4.07 -6.74
N VAL A 223 5.72 -5.01 -6.69
CA VAL A 223 5.86 -5.92 -5.54
C VAL A 223 7.07 -5.52 -4.72
N PHE A 224 6.85 -5.26 -3.43
CA PHE A 224 7.87 -4.87 -2.48
C PHE A 224 8.13 -5.97 -1.47
N ALA A 225 9.40 -6.22 -1.18
CA ALA A 225 9.80 -7.10 -0.10
C ALA A 225 11.13 -6.60 0.50
N SER A 226 11.19 -6.59 1.83
CA SER A 226 12.39 -6.20 2.59
C SER A 226 12.99 -4.85 2.17
N GLY A 227 12.14 -3.86 1.96
CA GLY A 227 12.57 -2.52 1.57
C GLY A 227 13.05 -2.38 0.12
N SER A 228 12.73 -3.32 -0.75
CA SER A 228 13.14 -3.30 -2.15
C SER A 228 11.97 -3.57 -3.09
N LEU A 229 11.96 -2.90 -4.25
CA LEU A 229 11.09 -3.27 -5.37
C LEU A 229 11.65 -4.56 -6.00
N VAL A 230 10.90 -5.66 -5.89
CA VAL A 230 11.35 -6.98 -6.35
C VAL A 230 10.74 -7.37 -7.69
N MET A 231 9.64 -6.73 -8.07
CA MET A 231 8.98 -6.96 -9.34
C MET A 231 8.16 -5.74 -9.76
N GLU A 232 8.18 -5.47 -11.07
CA GLU A 232 7.27 -4.60 -11.78
C GLU A 232 6.63 -5.42 -12.91
N ALA A 233 5.30 -5.48 -12.95
CA ALA A 233 4.56 -6.32 -13.89
C ALA A 233 3.19 -5.73 -14.22
N THR A 234 2.59 -6.17 -15.31
CA THR A 234 1.14 -6.02 -15.52
C THR A 234 0.38 -7.09 -14.72
N PRO A 235 -0.93 -6.89 -14.46
CA PRO A 235 -1.74 -7.92 -13.80
C PRO A 235 -1.71 -9.27 -14.53
N GLU A 236 -1.72 -9.25 -15.86
CA GLU A 236 -1.68 -10.45 -16.69
C GLU A 236 -0.36 -11.21 -16.52
N GLU A 237 0.77 -10.50 -16.55
CA GLU A 237 2.10 -11.09 -16.33
C GLU A 237 2.20 -11.66 -14.91
N LEU A 238 1.65 -10.93 -13.93
CA LEU A 238 1.68 -11.32 -12.53
C LEU A 238 0.95 -12.64 -12.27
N PHE A 239 -0.28 -12.76 -12.78
CA PHE A 239 -1.10 -13.94 -12.53
C PHE A 239 -0.78 -15.13 -13.46
N ALA A 240 -0.01 -14.89 -14.55
CA ALA A 240 0.32 -15.95 -15.50
C ALA A 240 1.40 -16.92 -15.01
N SER A 241 2.37 -16.50 -14.20
CA SER A 241 3.56 -17.35 -14.01
C SER A 241 4.41 -17.13 -12.75
N VAL A 242 4.17 -16.17 -11.88
CA VAL A 242 5.16 -15.84 -10.85
C VAL A 242 4.70 -16.12 -9.41
N ARG A 243 5.53 -16.89 -8.68
CA ARG A 243 5.34 -17.22 -7.26
C ARG A 243 6.40 -16.50 -6.44
N VAL A 244 6.01 -15.42 -5.77
CA VAL A 244 6.90 -14.64 -4.89
C VAL A 244 6.53 -14.87 -3.43
N TYR A 245 7.52 -15.26 -2.64
CA TYR A 245 7.37 -15.51 -1.20
C TYR A 245 8.25 -14.54 -0.41
N GLY A 246 7.68 -13.92 0.61
CA GLY A 246 8.44 -13.28 1.68
C GLY A 246 8.96 -14.36 2.63
N VAL A 247 10.27 -14.38 2.89
CA VAL A 247 10.89 -15.36 3.78
C VAL A 247 11.75 -14.63 4.80
N THR A 248 11.51 -14.91 6.07
CA THR A 248 12.35 -14.45 7.18
C THR A 248 13.08 -15.65 7.77
N ILE A 249 14.41 -15.54 7.88
CA ILE A 249 15.25 -16.59 8.48
C ILE A 249 16.01 -16.05 9.67
N ARG A 250 16.49 -16.96 10.56
CA ARG A 250 17.21 -16.58 11.76
C ARG A 250 18.71 -16.47 11.56
N LYS A 251 19.31 -17.31 10.69
CA LYS A 251 20.76 -17.40 10.46
C LYS A 251 21.07 -18.08 9.13
N ASN A 252 22.35 -18.06 8.72
CA ASN A 252 22.87 -18.72 7.52
C ASN A 252 22.28 -18.21 6.20
N ALA A 253 22.02 -16.90 6.12
CA ALA A 253 21.35 -16.25 4.99
C ALA A 253 22.10 -16.44 3.66
N GLY A 254 23.43 -16.32 3.66
CA GLY A 254 24.23 -16.51 2.45
C GLY A 254 24.05 -17.92 1.87
N ALA A 255 24.28 -18.95 2.70
CA ALA A 255 24.12 -20.34 2.26
C ALA A 255 22.67 -20.66 1.82
N PHE A 256 21.67 -20.04 2.44
CA PHE A 256 20.27 -20.20 2.04
C PHE A 256 19.99 -19.56 0.69
N ARG A 257 20.53 -18.37 0.45
CA ARG A 257 20.44 -17.68 -0.84
C ARG A 257 21.10 -18.51 -1.95
N ASP A 258 22.34 -18.95 -1.72
CA ASP A 258 23.09 -19.76 -2.69
C ASP A 258 22.35 -21.04 -3.08
N GLU A 259 21.73 -21.71 -2.11
CA GLU A 259 20.93 -22.92 -2.35
C GLU A 259 19.63 -22.65 -3.13
N LEU A 260 18.99 -21.50 -2.92
CA LEU A 260 17.80 -21.10 -3.68
C LEU A 260 18.17 -20.71 -5.10
N GLU A 261 19.22 -19.91 -5.28
CA GLU A 261 19.71 -19.49 -6.59
C GLU A 261 20.21 -20.69 -7.43
N ALA A 262 20.85 -21.66 -6.79
CA ALA A 262 21.24 -22.92 -7.44
C ALA A 262 20.04 -23.76 -7.92
N ARG A 263 18.83 -23.51 -7.40
CA ARG A 263 17.56 -24.12 -7.81
C ARG A 263 16.77 -23.27 -8.80
N GLY A 264 17.36 -22.17 -9.31
CA GLY A 264 16.74 -21.27 -10.26
C GLY A 264 15.80 -20.24 -9.64
N ALA A 265 15.76 -20.11 -8.32
CA ALA A 265 15.00 -19.04 -7.68
C ALA A 265 15.76 -17.71 -7.76
N VAL A 266 15.03 -16.60 -7.86
CA VAL A 266 15.59 -15.25 -7.74
C VAL A 266 15.39 -14.78 -6.31
N VAL A 267 16.47 -14.43 -5.61
CA VAL A 267 16.45 -13.99 -4.22
C VAL A 267 16.87 -12.53 -4.12
N ARG A 268 16.02 -11.67 -3.53
CA ARG A 268 16.30 -10.24 -3.30
C ARG A 268 16.06 -9.87 -1.84
N GLY A 269 16.64 -8.75 -1.41
CA GLY A 269 16.48 -8.22 -0.05
C GLY A 269 17.66 -8.48 0.87
N GLY A 270 17.50 -8.13 2.14
CA GLY A 270 18.56 -8.14 3.16
C GLY A 270 18.93 -9.52 3.72
N PRO A 271 19.86 -9.56 4.70
CA PRO A 271 20.43 -10.83 5.15
C PRO A 271 19.44 -11.74 5.90
N LEU A 272 18.43 -11.21 6.56
CA LEU A 272 17.49 -12.02 7.34
C LEU A 272 16.06 -12.03 6.79
N ARG A 273 15.70 -11.01 6.03
CA ARG A 273 14.42 -10.91 5.32
C ARG A 273 14.68 -10.83 3.84
N MET A 274 14.04 -11.68 3.07
CA MET A 274 14.23 -11.75 1.62
C MET A 274 12.95 -12.11 0.89
N SER A 275 12.87 -11.72 -0.37
CA SER A 275 11.88 -12.23 -1.30
C SER A 275 12.50 -13.34 -2.12
N VAL A 276 11.74 -14.39 -2.34
CA VAL A 276 12.10 -15.55 -3.13
C VAL A 276 11.09 -15.69 -4.25
N THR A 277 11.53 -15.48 -5.48
CA THR A 277 10.74 -15.76 -6.68
C THR A 277 11.08 -17.17 -7.14
N LEU A 278 10.07 -18.04 -7.14
CA LEU A 278 10.24 -19.42 -7.60
C LEU A 278 9.99 -19.54 -9.12
N PRO A 279 10.73 -20.38 -9.86
CA PRO A 279 10.42 -20.71 -11.25
C PRO A 279 9.06 -21.43 -11.35
N GLU A 280 8.49 -21.47 -12.56
CA GLU A 280 7.11 -21.92 -12.83
C GLU A 280 6.78 -23.32 -12.31
N GLU A 281 7.75 -24.24 -12.39
CA GLU A 281 7.57 -25.64 -11.95
C GLU A 281 7.91 -25.87 -10.47
N ALA A 282 8.51 -24.88 -9.79
CA ALA A 282 8.93 -25.01 -8.41
C ALA A 282 7.79 -24.74 -7.42
N THR A 283 7.88 -25.38 -6.26
CA THR A 283 6.92 -25.24 -5.17
C THR A 283 7.61 -24.75 -3.89
N THR A 284 6.84 -24.43 -2.86
CA THR A 284 7.37 -24.09 -1.53
C THR A 284 8.29 -25.17 -0.95
N LYS A 285 8.20 -26.42 -1.44
CA LYS A 285 9.13 -27.50 -1.05
C LYS A 285 10.59 -27.16 -1.36
N GLU A 286 10.84 -26.40 -2.43
CA GLU A 286 12.19 -25.96 -2.79
C GLU A 286 12.75 -24.98 -1.76
N ILE A 287 11.93 -24.07 -1.24
CA ILE A 287 12.31 -23.13 -0.16
C ILE A 287 12.65 -23.93 1.11
N LEU A 288 11.79 -24.88 1.49
CA LEU A 288 12.00 -25.71 2.67
C LEU A 288 13.24 -26.60 2.53
N ALA A 289 13.47 -27.19 1.34
CA ALA A 289 14.64 -28.00 1.05
C ALA A 289 15.94 -27.18 1.11
N ALA A 290 15.94 -25.97 0.54
CA ALA A 290 17.08 -25.06 0.61
C ALA A 290 17.36 -24.64 2.08
N ALA A 291 16.32 -24.32 2.85
CA ALA A 291 16.45 -23.98 4.26
C ALA A 291 17.03 -25.13 5.09
N SER A 292 16.58 -26.35 4.85
CA SER A 292 17.10 -27.56 5.51
C SER A 292 18.58 -27.79 5.18
N LYS A 293 18.95 -27.71 3.90
CA LYS A 293 20.33 -27.93 3.44
C LYS A 293 21.28 -26.84 3.95
N ALA A 294 20.85 -25.58 3.94
CA ALA A 294 21.61 -24.46 4.46
C ALA A 294 21.63 -24.39 6.00
N ARG A 295 20.83 -25.21 6.69
CA ARG A 295 20.60 -25.12 8.13
C ARG A 295 20.15 -23.71 8.54
N ALA A 296 19.26 -23.12 7.75
CA ALA A 296 18.68 -21.79 7.91
C ALA A 296 17.24 -21.90 8.44
N PRO A 297 17.01 -21.77 9.76
CA PRO A 297 15.65 -21.86 10.31
C PRO A 297 14.77 -20.74 9.77
N ILE A 298 13.68 -21.10 9.11
CA ILE A 298 12.65 -20.16 8.66
C ILE A 298 11.84 -19.75 9.90
N VAL A 299 11.74 -18.44 10.12
CA VAL A 299 10.92 -17.82 11.16
C VAL A 299 9.53 -17.56 10.62
N GLU A 300 9.44 -17.08 9.39
CA GLU A 300 8.21 -16.71 8.72
C GLU A 300 8.35 -16.96 7.22
N MET A 301 7.28 -17.42 6.59
CA MET A 301 7.14 -17.54 5.15
C MET A 301 5.69 -17.26 4.75
N PHE A 302 5.49 -16.35 3.83
CA PHE A 302 4.17 -16.02 3.32
C PHE A 302 4.22 -15.73 1.82
N PRO A 303 3.18 -16.11 1.06
CA PRO A 303 3.09 -15.76 -0.36
C PRO A 303 2.81 -14.27 -0.51
N ILE A 304 3.55 -13.60 -1.40
CA ILE A 304 3.27 -12.23 -1.83
C ILE A 304 2.43 -12.28 -3.10
N VAL A 305 2.75 -13.21 -4.01
CA VAL A 305 2.07 -13.42 -5.29
C VAL A 305 1.91 -14.90 -5.58
N GLY A 306 0.71 -15.32 -5.98
CA GLY A 306 0.43 -16.63 -6.56
C GLY A 306 0.61 -17.84 -5.64
N GLY A 307 0.32 -17.70 -4.37
CA GLY A 307 0.48 -18.77 -3.38
C GLY A 307 -0.82 -19.39 -2.89
N SER A 308 -1.59 -20.05 -3.77
CA SER A 308 -2.53 -21.08 -3.35
C SER A 308 -1.95 -22.44 -3.76
N ALA A 309 -1.48 -23.18 -2.81
CA ALA A 309 -1.24 -24.62 -2.96
C ALA A 309 -2.41 -25.37 -2.38
#